data_8627f30a0f53390429f6abff4c55bd8e
#
_entry.id   8627f30a0f53390429f6abff4c55bd8e
#
_cell.length_a   1.000
_cell.length_b   1.000
_cell.length_c   1.000
_cell.angle_alpha   90.00
_cell.angle_beta   90.00
_cell.angle_gamma   90.00
#
_symmetry.space_group_name_H-M   'P 1'
#
loop_
_entity.id
_entity.type
_entity.pdbx_description
1 polymer ?
#
loop_
_entity_poly.entity_id
_entity_poly.type
_entity_poly.pdbx_seq_one_letter_code
_entity_poly.pdbx_strand_id
1 'polypeptide(L)'
;ALNLSMTLNNGSFNSSDFSGNLNITIPMGSNTVTSTIQILNDGNNEGDENMKISLAAVPSDYVILNNNITIRVHDINFVVQPWGSPIHPTYGLCPRNIPTGYYSTLEGKSGQALRQAIQDIIANPNSVRVQNYGDAYNVLKEADQNPENSGQVWMIYDEQPISKIDYQTDNSIIGKWNREHIYCQSRLGIPSSFIPNSIPDGINNWRLTTGSADIEASHDDTHHLRAVGGQENSTRNNRNYGVDYNGPSGNIGSWRGDVARAIFYMAIRYTSLNVVNGDPASSPTGQIGDLATLLAWNTLDPADDFEMNRNNVIYNWQMNRNPFIDYPALVNYVFGNLTNSTWNAALSTADFNQKTPTIFPNPAKNQIAISGLDQLSNLEIYTISGAKVANYLVLNESQLDLNLPSGIYLVKITSDTVSTTKKLIIE
;
A
#
# COMPACT_ATOMS: atom_id res chain seq x y z
N ALA A 1 -30.48 48.25 -0.65
CA ALA A 1 -29.39 47.33 -0.26
C ALA A 1 -29.93 45.89 -0.19
N LEU A 2 -29.16 44.92 -0.62
CA LEU A 2 -29.49 43.51 -0.56
C LEU A 2 -28.57 42.83 0.48
N ASN A 3 -29.17 42.30 1.54
CA ASN A 3 -28.45 41.56 2.57
C ASN A 3 -28.44 40.06 2.21
N LEU A 4 -27.27 39.45 2.26
CA LEU A 4 -27.05 38.03 1.95
C LEU A 4 -26.26 37.40 3.10
N SER A 5 -26.50 36.12 3.33
CA SER A 5 -25.73 35.33 4.30
C SER A 5 -25.11 34.12 3.54
N MET A 6 -23.83 33.92 3.75
CA MET A 6 -23.10 32.78 3.19
C MET A 6 -22.91 31.68 4.23
N THR A 7 -22.74 30.43 3.74
CA THR A 7 -22.21 29.32 4.52
C THR A 7 -20.99 28.76 3.82
N LEU A 8 -20.02 28.29 4.57
CA LEU A 8 -18.78 27.72 4.04
C LEU A 8 -18.57 26.26 4.48
N ASN A 9 -19.32 25.80 5.45
CA ASN A 9 -19.15 24.46 6.04
C ASN A 9 -19.46 23.36 5.02
N ASN A 10 -18.61 22.32 5.01
CA ASN A 10 -18.79 21.17 4.15
C ASN A 10 -18.01 19.97 4.73
N GLY A 11 -18.71 19.02 5.32
CA GLY A 11 -18.07 17.87 5.98
C GLY A 11 -17.25 18.29 7.19
N SER A 12 -15.94 17.99 7.16
CA SER A 12 -14.99 18.39 8.20
C SER A 12 -14.73 19.88 8.21
N PHE A 13 -14.72 20.56 7.04
CA PHE A 13 -14.50 22.00 6.96
C PHE A 13 -15.60 22.78 7.69
N ASN A 14 -15.23 23.49 8.73
CA ASN A 14 -16.14 24.13 9.68
C ASN A 14 -15.62 25.49 10.18
N SER A 15 -16.20 26.04 11.23
CA SER A 15 -15.88 27.38 11.73
C SER A 15 -14.52 27.53 12.41
N SER A 16 -13.80 26.44 12.69
CA SER A 16 -12.40 26.50 13.17
C SER A 16 -11.39 26.76 12.04
N ASP A 17 -11.77 26.46 10.79
CA ASP A 17 -10.88 26.47 9.63
C ASP A 17 -10.83 27.82 8.92
N PHE A 18 -11.69 28.76 9.30
CA PHE A 18 -11.71 30.08 8.70
C PHE A 18 -12.15 31.19 9.64
N SER A 19 -11.83 32.43 9.27
CA SER A 19 -12.39 33.65 9.85
C SER A 19 -12.85 34.60 8.76
N GLY A 20 -13.83 35.46 9.08
CA GLY A 20 -14.37 36.46 8.15
C GLY A 20 -15.84 36.70 8.32
N ASN A 21 -16.37 37.70 7.60
CA ASN A 21 -17.78 38.07 7.67
C ASN A 21 -18.59 37.30 6.62
N LEU A 22 -19.48 36.43 7.08
CA LEU A 22 -20.38 35.66 6.22
C LEU A 22 -21.67 36.41 5.87
N ASN A 23 -21.95 37.56 6.53
CA ASN A 23 -23.06 38.40 6.20
C ASN A 23 -22.59 39.57 5.34
N ILE A 24 -23.05 39.64 4.11
CA ILE A 24 -22.64 40.62 3.12
C ILE A 24 -23.83 41.49 2.70
N THR A 25 -23.58 42.73 2.40
CA THR A 25 -24.61 43.67 1.94
C THR A 25 -24.19 44.31 0.61
N ILE A 26 -24.95 44.08 -0.44
CA ILE A 26 -24.78 44.80 -1.73
C ILE A 26 -25.46 46.16 -1.53
N PRO A 27 -24.72 47.29 -1.58
CA PRO A 27 -25.28 48.62 -1.41
C PRO A 27 -26.29 49.00 -2.48
N MET A 28 -27.19 49.91 -2.17
CA MET A 28 -28.10 50.46 -3.18
C MET A 28 -27.27 51.15 -4.30
N GLY A 29 -27.60 50.84 -5.55
CA GLY A 29 -26.89 51.35 -6.70
C GLY A 29 -25.61 50.63 -7.06
N SER A 30 -25.21 49.62 -6.28
CA SER A 30 -24.12 48.70 -6.59
C SER A 30 -24.66 47.37 -7.09
N ASN A 31 -23.87 46.72 -7.97
CA ASN A 31 -24.13 45.35 -8.45
C ASN A 31 -23.10 44.34 -7.92
N THR A 32 -22.14 44.77 -7.09
CA THR A 32 -21.07 43.94 -6.56
C THR A 32 -20.80 44.24 -5.08
N VAL A 33 -20.30 43.23 -4.38
CA VAL A 33 -19.71 43.32 -3.05
C VAL A 33 -18.60 42.31 -2.91
N THR A 34 -17.58 42.65 -2.16
CA THR A 34 -16.46 41.75 -1.87
C THR A 34 -16.46 41.41 -0.39
N SER A 35 -16.32 40.16 -0.06
CA SER A 35 -16.03 39.67 1.29
C SER A 35 -14.70 38.92 1.28
N THR A 36 -13.92 39.09 2.33
CA THR A 36 -12.67 38.37 2.51
C THR A 36 -12.85 37.31 3.58
N ILE A 37 -12.49 36.09 3.24
CA ILE A 37 -12.42 34.96 4.16
C ILE A 37 -10.96 34.59 4.30
N GLN A 38 -10.49 34.47 5.52
CA GLN A 38 -9.14 34.00 5.85
C GLN A 38 -9.23 32.53 6.23
N ILE A 39 -8.47 31.68 5.57
CA ILE A 39 -8.28 30.30 5.97
C ILE A 39 -7.29 30.27 7.13
N LEU A 40 -7.59 29.52 8.16
CA LEU A 40 -6.81 29.37 9.38
C LEU A 40 -6.09 28.02 9.36
N ASN A 41 -4.88 28.00 9.89
CA ASN A 41 -4.21 26.77 10.29
C ASN A 41 -4.44 26.60 11.79
N ASP A 42 -5.26 25.64 12.18
CA ASP A 42 -5.58 25.36 13.57
C ASP A 42 -4.61 24.37 14.23
N GLY A 43 -3.66 23.82 13.45
CA GLY A 43 -2.63 22.87 13.90
C GLY A 43 -3.10 21.41 13.96
N ASN A 44 -4.34 21.13 13.59
CA ASN A 44 -4.86 19.77 13.52
C ASN A 44 -4.44 19.07 12.22
N ASN A 45 -4.33 17.75 12.25
CA ASN A 45 -4.12 16.91 11.09
C ASN A 45 -5.47 16.31 10.66
N GLU A 46 -6.18 17.02 9.82
CA GLU A 46 -7.52 16.66 9.34
C GLU A 46 -7.50 16.17 7.88
N GLY A 47 -6.38 16.43 7.21
CA GLY A 47 -6.20 16.19 5.79
C GLY A 47 -6.84 17.28 4.93
N ASP A 48 -6.72 17.14 3.61
CA ASP A 48 -7.36 18.09 2.69
C ASP A 48 -8.86 18.14 2.89
N GLU A 49 -9.44 19.33 2.73
CA GLU A 49 -10.86 19.59 2.89
C GLU A 49 -11.44 20.33 1.68
N ASN A 50 -12.76 20.36 1.60
CA ASN A 50 -13.47 21.12 0.59
C ASN A 50 -14.36 22.19 1.26
N MET A 51 -13.96 23.45 1.17
CA MET A 51 -14.81 24.57 1.51
C MET A 51 -15.91 24.72 0.46
N LYS A 52 -17.17 24.75 0.84
CA LYS A 52 -18.31 24.93 -0.06
C LYS A 52 -18.99 26.25 0.18
N ILE A 53 -18.87 27.18 -0.77
CA ILE A 53 -19.52 28.48 -0.69
C ILE A 53 -20.97 28.32 -1.15
N SER A 54 -21.90 28.61 -0.24
CA SER A 54 -23.34 28.60 -0.50
C SER A 54 -23.98 29.85 0.06
N LEU A 55 -24.99 30.37 -0.64
CA LEU A 55 -25.85 31.43 -0.12
C LEU A 55 -27.04 30.81 0.59
N ALA A 56 -27.41 31.39 1.73
CA ALA A 56 -28.69 31.11 2.34
C ALA A 56 -29.84 31.59 1.44
N ALA A 57 -31.09 31.44 1.91
CA ALA A 57 -32.25 31.91 1.17
C ALA A 57 -32.12 33.40 0.77
N VAL A 58 -32.39 33.73 -0.48
CA VAL A 58 -32.46 35.09 -0.98
C VAL A 58 -33.92 35.53 -1.03
N PRO A 59 -34.21 36.87 -1.03
CA PRO A 59 -35.59 37.38 -1.22
C PRO A 59 -36.19 36.89 -2.55
N SER A 60 -37.51 36.74 -2.58
CA SER A 60 -38.25 36.15 -3.72
C SER A 60 -38.01 36.81 -5.08
N ASP A 61 -37.58 38.07 -5.07
CA ASP A 61 -37.29 38.84 -6.30
C ASP A 61 -35.92 38.52 -6.92
N TYR A 62 -35.14 37.63 -6.29
CA TYR A 62 -33.79 37.24 -6.70
C TYR A 62 -33.69 35.72 -6.95
N VAL A 63 -32.83 35.33 -7.88
CA VAL A 63 -32.50 33.95 -8.16
C VAL A 63 -31.01 33.73 -8.00
N ILE A 64 -30.62 32.69 -7.26
CA ILE A 64 -29.23 32.29 -7.13
C ILE A 64 -28.83 31.51 -8.38
N LEU A 65 -27.92 32.04 -9.16
CA LEU A 65 -27.43 31.38 -10.40
C LEU A 65 -26.32 30.38 -10.13
N ASN A 66 -25.52 30.59 -9.09
CA ASN A 66 -24.45 29.67 -8.69
C ASN A 66 -24.39 29.60 -7.15
N ASN A 67 -24.70 28.43 -6.60
CA ASN A 67 -24.74 28.20 -5.14
C ASN A 67 -23.93 26.96 -4.74
N ASN A 68 -22.91 26.62 -5.51
CA ASN A 68 -22.16 25.39 -5.30
C ASN A 68 -20.68 25.55 -5.75
N ILE A 69 -20.04 26.61 -5.26
CA ILE A 69 -18.61 26.79 -5.50
C ILE A 69 -17.85 26.01 -4.43
N THR A 70 -17.05 25.04 -4.86
CA THR A 70 -16.18 24.24 -4.00
C THR A 70 -14.73 24.64 -4.23
N ILE A 71 -14.02 24.89 -3.13
CA ILE A 71 -12.59 25.23 -3.13
C ILE A 71 -11.87 24.22 -2.26
N ARG A 72 -10.80 23.62 -2.81
CA ARG A 72 -9.91 22.74 -2.04
C ARG A 72 -9.06 23.56 -1.09
N VAL A 73 -9.09 23.18 0.18
CA VAL A 73 -8.18 23.66 1.23
C VAL A 73 -7.21 22.52 1.53
N HIS A 74 -5.92 22.78 1.35
CA HIS A 74 -4.87 21.79 1.63
C HIS A 74 -4.45 21.90 3.08
N ASP A 75 -4.48 20.77 3.79
CA ASP A 75 -3.90 20.65 5.11
C ASP A 75 -2.37 20.58 5.02
N ILE A 76 -1.69 21.40 5.81
CA ILE A 76 -0.23 21.42 5.93
C ILE A 76 0.25 20.72 7.21
N ASN A 77 -0.67 20.25 8.05
CA ASN A 77 -0.38 19.49 9.26
C ASN A 77 -0.58 18.01 8.98
N PHE A 78 0.48 17.29 8.71
CA PHE A 78 0.44 15.86 8.44
C PHE A 78 1.51 15.11 9.23
N VAL A 79 1.23 13.85 9.51
CA VAL A 79 2.16 12.94 10.16
C VAL A 79 3.01 12.23 9.10
N VAL A 80 4.32 12.19 9.33
CA VAL A 80 5.28 11.38 8.57
C VAL A 80 5.62 10.15 9.39
N GLN A 81 5.60 8.99 8.74
CA GLN A 81 5.98 7.73 9.37
C GLN A 81 7.51 7.55 9.33
N PRO A 82 8.09 6.75 10.24
CA PRO A 82 9.53 6.46 10.22
C PRO A 82 9.96 5.51 9.11
N TRP A 83 9.01 4.93 8.34
CA TRP A 83 9.27 4.03 7.22
C TRP A 83 8.95 4.68 5.89
N GLY A 84 9.54 4.14 4.83
CA GLY A 84 9.43 4.65 3.47
C GLY A 84 8.15 4.26 2.73
N SER A 85 7.91 4.94 1.61
CA SER A 85 6.90 4.57 0.63
C SER A 85 7.38 3.37 -0.23
N PRO A 86 6.48 2.66 -0.94
CA PRO A 86 6.87 1.51 -1.77
C PRO A 86 7.96 1.80 -2.80
N ILE A 87 8.05 3.02 -3.32
CA ILE A 87 9.14 3.41 -4.24
C ILE A 87 10.46 3.76 -3.53
N HIS A 88 10.43 3.97 -2.22
CA HIS A 88 11.58 4.17 -1.36
C HIS A 88 11.48 3.23 -0.15
N PRO A 89 11.48 1.90 -0.37
CA PRO A 89 11.15 0.94 0.66
C PRO A 89 12.17 0.94 1.80
N THR A 90 11.68 0.75 3.01
CA THR A 90 12.46 0.48 4.20
C THR A 90 12.09 -0.88 4.79
N TYR A 91 12.94 -1.43 5.63
CA TYR A 91 12.77 -2.77 6.17
C TYR A 91 13.11 -2.79 7.66
N GLY A 92 12.17 -3.30 8.48
CA GLY A 92 12.36 -3.47 9.92
C GLY A 92 12.19 -2.20 10.75
N LEU A 93 11.71 -1.08 10.20
CA LEU A 93 11.31 0.12 10.94
C LEU A 93 9.87 0.02 11.45
N CYS A 94 8.98 -0.58 10.68
CA CYS A 94 7.61 -0.85 11.11
C CYS A 94 7.59 -2.07 12.06
N PRO A 95 7.01 -1.96 13.27
CA PRO A 95 6.90 -3.08 14.18
C PRO A 95 6.11 -4.26 13.58
N ARG A 96 6.61 -5.47 13.80
CA ARG A 96 5.89 -6.72 13.44
C ARG A 96 4.95 -7.09 14.59
N ASN A 97 3.71 -6.62 14.55
CA ASN A 97 2.71 -6.84 15.59
C ASN A 97 2.02 -8.22 15.46
N ILE A 98 2.82 -9.27 15.37
CA ILE A 98 2.33 -10.65 15.28
C ILE A 98 1.95 -11.12 16.69
N PRO A 99 0.68 -11.55 16.93
CA PRO A 99 0.30 -12.08 18.23
C PRO A 99 1.16 -13.28 18.63
N THR A 100 1.48 -13.39 19.91
CA THR A 100 2.27 -14.50 20.44
C THR A 100 1.64 -15.85 20.09
N GLY A 101 2.42 -16.73 19.45
CA GLY A 101 1.96 -18.06 19.06
C GLY A 101 1.06 -18.11 17.83
N TYR A 102 0.80 -16.97 17.15
CA TYR A 102 -0.12 -16.90 16.00
C TYR A 102 0.20 -17.93 14.91
N TYR A 103 1.46 -18.15 14.61
CA TYR A 103 1.94 -19.09 13.59
C TYR A 103 2.55 -20.39 14.17
N SER A 104 2.39 -20.65 15.47
CA SER A 104 3.02 -21.81 16.14
C SER A 104 2.65 -23.17 15.54
N THR A 105 1.45 -23.28 14.95
CA THR A 105 0.97 -24.52 14.33
C THR A 105 1.60 -24.84 12.98
N LEU A 106 2.39 -23.92 12.41
CA LEU A 106 3.08 -24.14 11.12
C LEU A 106 4.38 -24.92 11.28
N GLU A 107 5.01 -24.85 12.45
CA GLU A 107 6.31 -25.50 12.71
C GLU A 107 6.29 -27.00 12.42
N GLY A 108 7.32 -27.47 11.74
CA GLY A 108 7.50 -28.87 11.40
C GLY A 108 6.56 -29.41 10.31
N LYS A 109 5.71 -28.55 9.68
CA LYS A 109 4.78 -28.98 8.63
C LYS A 109 5.37 -28.78 7.24
N SER A 110 4.86 -29.56 6.28
CA SER A 110 5.22 -29.48 4.86
C SER A 110 4.01 -29.78 3.97
N GLY A 111 4.10 -29.41 2.69
CA GLY A 111 3.12 -29.77 1.67
C GLY A 111 1.68 -29.37 2.05
N GLN A 112 0.74 -30.29 1.83
CA GLN A 112 -0.68 -30.03 2.10
C GLN A 112 -0.97 -29.77 3.58
N ALA A 113 -0.20 -30.38 4.51
CA ALA A 113 -0.39 -30.15 5.95
C ALA A 113 0.01 -28.70 6.35
N LEU A 114 1.05 -28.13 5.71
CA LEU A 114 1.43 -26.74 5.90
C LEU A 114 0.37 -25.80 5.32
N ARG A 115 -0.07 -26.06 4.08
CA ARG A 115 -1.13 -25.28 3.43
C ARG A 115 -2.41 -25.24 4.28
N GLN A 116 -2.85 -26.39 4.79
CA GLN A 116 -4.03 -26.47 5.64
C GLN A 116 -3.83 -25.71 6.95
N ALA A 117 -2.69 -25.85 7.61
CA ALA A 117 -2.41 -25.12 8.85
C ALA A 117 -2.40 -23.59 8.68
N ILE A 118 -1.91 -23.08 7.53
CA ILE A 118 -2.02 -21.67 7.20
C ILE A 118 -3.50 -21.28 7.05
N GLN A 119 -4.28 -22.05 6.29
CA GLN A 119 -5.69 -21.79 6.07
C GLN A 119 -6.46 -21.80 7.42
N ASP A 120 -6.19 -22.76 8.30
CA ASP A 120 -6.84 -22.87 9.62
C ASP A 120 -6.61 -21.63 10.50
N ILE A 121 -5.48 -20.92 10.31
CA ILE A 121 -5.20 -19.65 11.00
C ILE A 121 -5.94 -18.50 10.34
N ILE A 122 -5.73 -18.28 9.04
CA ILE A 122 -6.21 -17.08 8.36
C ILE A 122 -7.69 -17.13 7.96
N ALA A 123 -8.31 -18.32 8.04
CA ALA A 123 -9.72 -18.56 7.73
C ALA A 123 -10.49 -19.13 8.93
N ASN A 124 -10.01 -18.95 10.16
CA ASN A 124 -10.66 -19.46 11.35
C ASN A 124 -12.01 -18.76 11.59
N PRO A 125 -13.15 -19.45 11.45
CA PRO A 125 -14.47 -18.82 11.54
C PRO A 125 -14.82 -18.33 12.96
N ASN A 126 -14.03 -18.72 13.98
CA ASN A 126 -14.25 -18.32 15.37
C ASN A 126 -13.50 -17.02 15.75
N SER A 127 -12.54 -16.59 14.94
CA SER A 127 -11.71 -15.42 15.26
C SER A 127 -11.58 -14.44 14.09
N VAL A 128 -11.54 -14.92 12.86
CA VAL A 128 -11.41 -14.08 11.68
C VAL A 128 -12.77 -13.47 11.31
N ARG A 129 -12.76 -12.22 10.92
CA ARG A 129 -13.93 -11.47 10.50
C ARG A 129 -13.63 -10.68 9.23
N VAL A 130 -14.65 -10.33 8.49
CA VAL A 130 -14.56 -9.46 7.30
C VAL A 130 -15.60 -8.36 7.47
N GLN A 131 -15.20 -7.13 7.27
CA GLN A 131 -16.07 -5.96 7.26
C GLN A 131 -16.94 -5.96 6.01
N ASN A 132 -17.89 -5.04 5.92
CA ASN A 132 -18.62 -4.82 4.68
C ASN A 132 -17.76 -4.04 3.67
N TYR A 133 -18.17 -4.04 2.41
CA TYR A 133 -17.43 -3.36 1.33
C TYR A 133 -17.34 -1.84 1.54
N GLY A 134 -18.29 -1.23 2.23
CA GLY A 134 -18.26 0.19 2.56
C GLY A 134 -17.10 0.54 3.51
N ASP A 135 -16.83 -0.32 4.50
CA ASP A 135 -15.74 -0.10 5.45
C ASP A 135 -14.35 -0.23 4.81
N ALA A 136 -14.23 -0.98 3.70
CA ALA A 136 -12.96 -1.12 2.99
C ALA A 136 -12.35 0.24 2.62
N TYR A 137 -13.17 1.26 2.35
CA TYR A 137 -12.72 2.62 2.16
C TYR A 137 -11.96 3.18 3.38
N ASN A 138 -12.50 2.97 4.58
CA ASN A 138 -11.87 3.42 5.81
C ASN A 138 -10.61 2.62 6.14
N VAL A 139 -10.66 1.29 5.93
CA VAL A 139 -9.48 0.43 6.10
C VAL A 139 -8.33 0.87 5.20
N LEU A 140 -8.61 1.17 3.92
CA LEU A 140 -7.58 1.58 2.96
C LEU A 140 -7.00 2.96 3.27
N LYS A 141 -7.78 3.89 3.83
CA LYS A 141 -7.26 5.19 4.32
C LYS A 141 -6.18 5.04 5.39
N GLU A 142 -6.21 3.96 6.15
CA GLU A 142 -5.22 3.65 7.19
C GLU A 142 -4.13 2.71 6.65
N ALA A 143 -4.53 1.62 5.98
CA ALA A 143 -3.64 0.57 5.51
C ALA A 143 -2.76 1.02 4.32
N ASP A 144 -3.32 1.76 3.38
CA ASP A 144 -2.60 2.32 2.23
C ASP A 144 -2.22 3.80 2.43
N GLN A 145 -2.16 4.29 3.70
CA GLN A 145 -1.75 5.65 3.98
C GLN A 145 -0.33 5.91 3.47
N ASN A 146 -0.16 7.05 2.76
CA ASN A 146 1.17 7.48 2.35
C ASN A 146 2.05 7.74 3.60
N PRO A 147 3.20 7.06 3.75
CA PRO A 147 4.09 7.26 4.89
C PRO A 147 4.61 8.69 5.02
N GLU A 148 4.76 9.41 3.92
CA GLU A 148 5.28 10.77 3.88
C GLU A 148 4.21 11.84 4.17
N ASN A 149 2.92 11.47 4.10
CA ASN A 149 1.81 12.40 4.36
C ASN A 149 0.54 11.65 4.76
N SER A 150 0.15 11.75 6.03
CA SER A 150 -1.05 11.08 6.57
C SER A 150 -2.37 11.52 5.96
N GLY A 151 -2.45 12.64 5.25
CA GLY A 151 -3.63 13.11 4.51
C GLY A 151 -3.85 12.39 3.17
N GLN A 152 -2.95 11.49 2.77
CA GLN A 152 -2.94 10.82 1.48
C GLN A 152 -2.99 9.30 1.60
N VAL A 153 -3.46 8.63 0.54
CA VAL A 153 -3.28 7.20 0.30
C VAL A 153 -2.27 6.98 -0.82
N TRP A 154 -1.57 5.84 -0.79
CA TRP A 154 -0.68 5.39 -1.85
C TRP A 154 -1.44 4.54 -2.86
N MET A 155 -1.44 4.94 -4.12
CA MET A 155 -2.08 4.19 -5.21
C MET A 155 -1.14 3.12 -5.75
N ILE A 156 -1.57 1.86 -5.70
CA ILE A 156 -0.70 0.70 -5.91
C ILE A 156 -0.02 0.70 -7.29
N TYR A 157 -0.76 0.75 -8.40
CA TYR A 157 -0.17 0.66 -9.75
C TYR A 157 0.38 1.98 -10.26
N ASP A 158 -0.20 3.08 -9.79
CA ASP A 158 0.17 4.43 -10.17
C ASP A 158 1.49 4.87 -9.51
N GLU A 159 1.92 4.17 -8.45
CA GLU A 159 3.15 4.42 -7.67
C GLU A 159 3.27 5.88 -7.21
N GLN A 160 2.15 6.45 -6.79
CA GLN A 160 2.08 7.83 -6.33
C GLN A 160 0.96 8.04 -5.30
N PRO A 161 1.10 9.04 -4.43
CA PRO A 161 0.07 9.37 -3.47
C PRO A 161 -1.07 10.19 -4.10
N ILE A 162 -2.24 10.12 -3.45
CA ILE A 162 -3.40 10.98 -3.74
C ILE A 162 -4.10 11.32 -2.43
N SER A 163 -4.73 12.51 -2.37
CA SER A 163 -5.48 12.92 -1.18
C SER A 163 -6.60 11.93 -0.82
N LYS A 164 -6.75 11.63 0.46
CA LYS A 164 -7.79 10.72 0.98
C LYS A 164 -9.20 11.13 0.61
N ILE A 165 -9.47 12.42 0.40
CA ILE A 165 -10.80 12.91 0.02
C ILE A 165 -11.11 12.78 -1.47
N ASP A 166 -10.11 12.46 -2.30
CA ASP A 166 -10.32 12.21 -3.73
C ASP A 166 -10.82 10.80 -4.03
N TYR A 167 -11.50 10.19 -3.06
CA TYR A 167 -12.18 8.92 -3.26
C TYR A 167 -13.37 9.06 -4.23
N GLN A 168 -13.52 8.07 -5.10
CA GLN A 168 -14.62 8.00 -6.05
C GLN A 168 -15.96 7.83 -5.34
N THR A 169 -16.83 8.82 -5.40
CA THR A 169 -18.19 8.81 -4.83
C THR A 169 -19.29 8.82 -5.89
N ASP A 170 -18.90 9.01 -7.14
CA ASP A 170 -19.81 9.10 -8.31
C ASP A 170 -19.24 8.29 -9.49
N ASN A 171 -19.77 8.50 -10.68
CA ASN A 171 -19.34 7.79 -11.88
C ASN A 171 -17.99 8.31 -12.47
N SER A 172 -17.47 9.42 -11.97
CA SER A 172 -16.19 9.95 -12.45
C SER A 172 -15.02 9.21 -11.84
N ILE A 173 -14.11 8.73 -12.68
CA ILE A 173 -12.88 8.06 -12.27
C ILE A 173 -11.64 8.97 -12.43
N ILE A 174 -11.81 10.16 -13.05
CA ILE A 174 -10.70 11.05 -13.38
C ILE A 174 -10.25 11.81 -12.12
N GLY A 175 -8.97 11.70 -11.76
CA GLY A 175 -8.41 12.32 -10.57
C GLY A 175 -8.98 11.76 -9.27
N LYS A 176 -9.49 10.52 -9.30
CA LYS A 176 -10.07 9.82 -8.15
C LYS A 176 -9.36 8.49 -7.91
N TRP A 177 -9.28 8.10 -6.64
CA TRP A 177 -8.91 6.76 -6.27
C TRP A 177 -10.14 5.95 -5.87
N ASN A 178 -10.03 4.62 -6.03
CA ASN A 178 -11.07 3.69 -5.62
C ASN A 178 -10.44 2.38 -5.08
N ARG A 179 -11.25 1.34 -4.91
CA ARG A 179 -10.84 0.04 -4.35
C ARG A 179 -10.52 -0.93 -5.49
N GLU A 180 -9.27 -1.30 -5.61
CA GLU A 180 -8.82 -2.37 -6.49
C GLU A 180 -9.01 -3.73 -5.84
N HIS A 181 -9.56 -4.67 -6.57
CA HIS A 181 -9.55 -6.09 -6.25
C HIS A 181 -8.32 -6.74 -6.91
N ILE A 182 -7.24 -6.92 -6.18
CA ILE A 182 -6.01 -7.56 -6.70
C ILE A 182 -6.32 -8.94 -7.29
N TYR A 183 -7.06 -9.77 -6.59
CA TYR A 183 -7.73 -10.94 -7.19
C TYR A 183 -9.04 -10.45 -7.78
N CYS A 184 -9.11 -10.29 -9.10
CA CYS A 184 -10.23 -9.63 -9.77
C CYS A 184 -11.60 -10.13 -9.30
N GLN A 185 -12.49 -9.20 -9.02
CA GLN A 185 -13.84 -9.51 -8.58
C GLN A 185 -14.57 -10.52 -9.51
N SER A 186 -14.44 -10.35 -10.83
CA SER A 186 -15.06 -11.25 -11.82
C SER A 186 -14.51 -12.68 -11.79
N ARG A 187 -13.34 -12.91 -11.16
CA ARG A 187 -12.70 -14.22 -11.03
C ARG A 187 -12.97 -14.90 -9.69
N LEU A 188 -13.59 -14.20 -8.73
CA LEU A 188 -13.85 -14.76 -7.39
C LEU A 188 -14.89 -15.89 -7.41
N GLY A 189 -15.80 -15.90 -8.37
CA GLY A 189 -16.88 -16.90 -8.42
C GLY A 189 -18.02 -16.63 -7.43
N ILE A 190 -18.17 -15.39 -7.02
CA ILE A 190 -19.24 -14.94 -6.14
C ILE A 190 -20.60 -15.08 -6.87
N PRO A 191 -21.64 -15.59 -6.20
CA PRO A 191 -22.97 -15.70 -6.81
C PRO A 191 -23.51 -14.35 -7.32
N SER A 192 -24.17 -14.34 -8.46
CA SER A 192 -24.76 -13.11 -9.04
C SER A 192 -25.87 -12.48 -8.18
N SER A 193 -26.38 -13.22 -7.21
CA SER A 193 -27.34 -12.74 -6.21
C SER A 193 -26.69 -11.95 -5.06
N PHE A 194 -25.37 -12.01 -4.92
CA PHE A 194 -24.65 -11.26 -3.90
C PHE A 194 -24.68 -9.77 -4.22
N ILE A 195 -25.08 -8.97 -3.24
CA ILE A 195 -25.07 -7.51 -3.31
C ILE A 195 -24.16 -7.02 -2.18
N PRO A 196 -22.99 -6.42 -2.50
CA PRO A 196 -22.11 -5.90 -1.48
C PRO A 196 -22.74 -4.70 -0.75
N ASN A 197 -22.62 -4.66 0.58
CA ASN A 197 -23.02 -3.49 1.34
C ASN A 197 -21.91 -2.42 1.20
N SER A 198 -22.21 -1.35 0.48
CA SER A 198 -21.29 -0.23 0.23
C SER A 198 -21.39 0.92 1.24
N ILE A 199 -22.20 0.78 2.30
CA ILE A 199 -22.35 1.77 3.35
C ILE A 199 -21.41 1.41 4.50
N PRO A 200 -20.44 2.27 4.88
CA PRO A 200 -19.58 2.02 6.03
C PRO A 200 -20.40 1.92 7.32
N ASP A 201 -20.14 0.93 8.16
CA ASP A 201 -20.81 0.76 9.46
C ASP A 201 -19.82 0.53 10.63
N GLY A 202 -18.51 0.47 10.32
CA GLY A 202 -17.42 0.57 11.27
C GLY A 202 -16.86 -0.76 11.77
N ILE A 203 -15.73 -0.65 12.47
CA ILE A 203 -14.90 -1.78 12.90
C ILE A 203 -15.65 -2.82 13.77
N ASN A 204 -16.69 -2.42 14.47
CA ASN A 204 -17.44 -3.30 15.35
C ASN A 204 -18.54 -4.11 14.64
N ASN A 205 -18.78 -3.85 13.35
CA ASN A 205 -19.75 -4.55 12.53
C ASN A 205 -19.03 -5.40 11.48
N TRP A 206 -19.30 -6.69 11.45
CA TRP A 206 -18.65 -7.64 10.53
C TRP A 206 -19.56 -8.80 10.20
N ARG A 207 -19.21 -9.53 9.16
CA ARG A 207 -19.90 -10.77 8.77
C ARG A 207 -19.62 -11.86 9.80
N LEU A 208 -20.66 -12.63 10.14
CA LEU A 208 -20.58 -13.68 11.17
C LEU A 208 -19.90 -14.96 10.69
N THR A 209 -19.92 -15.24 9.39
CA THR A 209 -19.33 -16.44 8.79
C THR A 209 -18.24 -16.05 7.83
N THR A 210 -17.01 -16.38 8.16
CA THR A 210 -15.83 -16.03 7.36
C THR A 210 -14.87 -17.20 7.23
N GLY A 211 -15.40 -18.43 7.19
CA GLY A 211 -14.62 -19.64 6.92
C GLY A 211 -14.10 -19.67 5.48
N SER A 212 -13.20 -20.63 5.20
CA SER A 212 -12.54 -20.75 3.88
C SER A 212 -13.50 -21.05 2.72
N ALA A 213 -14.70 -21.53 2.99
CA ALA A 213 -15.74 -21.80 2.00
C ALA A 213 -16.66 -20.58 1.73
N ASP A 214 -16.59 -19.52 2.53
CA ASP A 214 -17.40 -18.31 2.36
C ASP A 214 -16.79 -17.41 1.27
N ILE A 215 -17.08 -17.75 0.02
CA ILE A 215 -16.52 -17.02 -1.13
C ILE A 215 -17.06 -15.58 -1.23
N GLU A 216 -18.24 -15.28 -0.71
CA GLU A 216 -18.76 -13.92 -0.71
C GLU A 216 -17.91 -12.98 0.16
N ALA A 217 -17.33 -13.50 1.26
CA ALA A 217 -16.42 -12.73 2.10
C ALA A 217 -15.14 -12.29 1.35
N SER A 218 -14.78 -12.99 0.27
CA SER A 218 -13.63 -12.64 -0.55
C SER A 218 -13.78 -11.29 -1.24
N HIS A 219 -15.00 -10.84 -1.50
CA HIS A 219 -15.26 -9.53 -2.09
C HIS A 219 -14.80 -8.38 -1.20
N ASP A 220 -14.95 -8.54 0.10
CA ASP A 220 -14.75 -7.46 1.07
C ASP A 220 -13.41 -7.61 1.84
N ASP A 221 -12.64 -8.67 1.55
CA ASP A 221 -11.38 -8.98 2.24
C ASP A 221 -10.30 -7.94 1.90
N THR A 222 -9.92 -7.13 2.89
CA THR A 222 -9.02 -6.00 2.70
C THR A 222 -7.55 -6.40 2.49
N HIS A 223 -7.17 -7.68 2.71
CA HIS A 223 -5.83 -8.14 2.36
C HIS A 223 -5.55 -8.11 0.86
N HIS A 224 -6.58 -8.15 0.01
CA HIS A 224 -6.42 -7.99 -1.44
C HIS A 224 -7.08 -6.74 -2.03
N LEU A 225 -7.72 -5.92 -1.19
CA LEU A 225 -8.20 -4.61 -1.63
C LEU A 225 -7.09 -3.58 -1.46
N ARG A 226 -6.91 -2.71 -2.47
CA ARG A 226 -5.88 -1.66 -2.48
C ARG A 226 -6.44 -0.34 -3.02
N ALA A 227 -5.88 0.77 -2.54
CA ALA A 227 -6.13 2.06 -3.17
C ALA A 227 -5.45 2.09 -4.56
N VAL A 228 -6.18 2.57 -5.57
CA VAL A 228 -5.73 2.63 -6.97
C VAL A 228 -6.35 3.83 -7.67
N GLY A 229 -5.67 4.42 -8.67
CA GLY A 229 -6.27 5.41 -9.56
C GLY A 229 -7.41 4.82 -10.37
N GLY A 230 -8.57 5.48 -10.40
CA GLY A 230 -9.77 4.92 -11.04
C GLY A 230 -9.59 4.60 -12.52
N GLN A 231 -8.74 5.38 -13.23
CA GLN A 231 -8.42 5.11 -14.64
C GLN A 231 -7.57 3.84 -14.79
N GLU A 232 -6.56 3.65 -13.92
CA GLU A 232 -5.72 2.47 -13.98
C GLU A 232 -6.46 1.22 -13.52
N ASN A 233 -7.34 1.30 -12.53
CA ASN A 233 -8.25 0.22 -12.17
C ASN A 233 -9.07 -0.26 -13.38
N SER A 234 -9.65 0.68 -14.14
CA SER A 234 -10.39 0.39 -15.37
C SER A 234 -9.51 -0.25 -16.45
N THR A 235 -8.24 0.20 -16.56
CA THR A 235 -7.24 -0.35 -17.49
C THR A 235 -6.86 -1.76 -17.10
N ARG A 236 -6.59 -2.01 -15.82
CA ARG A 236 -6.25 -3.34 -15.31
C ARG A 236 -7.39 -4.33 -15.49
N ASN A 237 -8.62 -3.94 -15.17
CA ASN A 237 -9.83 -4.75 -15.37
C ASN A 237 -9.69 -6.17 -14.75
N ASN A 238 -9.96 -7.25 -15.50
CA ASN A 238 -9.88 -8.64 -15.06
C ASN A 238 -8.64 -9.40 -15.59
N ARG A 239 -7.62 -8.67 -16.04
CA ARG A 239 -6.38 -9.26 -16.60
C ARG A 239 -5.58 -10.03 -15.54
N ASN A 240 -4.85 -11.04 -15.97
CA ASN A 240 -3.85 -11.74 -15.18
C ASN A 240 -2.61 -10.86 -15.00
N TYR A 241 -1.73 -11.22 -14.08
CA TYR A 241 -0.47 -10.51 -13.86
C TYR A 241 0.67 -11.11 -14.68
N GLY A 242 1.60 -10.27 -15.09
CA GLY A 242 2.73 -10.65 -15.92
C GLY A 242 2.60 -10.10 -17.33
N VAL A 243 2.57 -10.99 -18.33
CA VAL A 243 2.48 -10.56 -19.74
C VAL A 243 1.16 -9.86 -20.05
N ASP A 244 0.05 -10.34 -19.48
CA ASP A 244 -1.27 -9.76 -19.68
C ASP A 244 -1.41 -8.36 -19.01
N TYR A 245 -0.88 -8.20 -17.79
CA TYR A 245 -0.83 -6.91 -17.10
C TYR A 245 0.44 -6.76 -16.26
N ASN A 246 1.17 -5.68 -16.49
CA ASN A 246 2.42 -5.34 -15.81
C ASN A 246 2.50 -3.86 -15.37
N GLY A 247 1.34 -3.25 -15.12
CA GLY A 247 1.21 -1.86 -14.71
C GLY A 247 1.21 -0.86 -15.84
N PRO A 248 0.99 0.42 -15.52
CA PRO A 248 1.04 1.52 -16.48
C PRO A 248 2.45 1.74 -17.03
N SER A 249 2.54 2.42 -18.18
CA SER A 249 3.84 2.76 -18.77
C SER A 249 4.65 3.64 -17.82
N GLY A 250 5.91 3.29 -17.62
CA GLY A 250 6.84 4.03 -16.77
C GLY A 250 6.80 3.67 -15.29
N ASN A 251 5.97 2.69 -14.86
CA ASN A 251 6.03 2.18 -13.51
C ASN A 251 7.37 1.52 -13.23
N ILE A 252 7.85 1.58 -11.98
CA ILE A 252 9.07 0.90 -11.55
C ILE A 252 8.81 -0.51 -11.01
N GLY A 253 7.55 -0.82 -10.70
CA GLY A 253 7.11 -2.13 -10.27
C GLY A 253 7.26 -2.40 -8.78
N SER A 254 7.26 -1.36 -7.95
CA SER A 254 7.31 -1.43 -6.49
C SER A 254 6.07 -2.05 -5.82
N TRP A 255 5.12 -2.46 -6.61
CA TRP A 255 3.86 -3.08 -6.21
C TRP A 255 3.79 -4.58 -6.53
N ARG A 256 4.78 -5.10 -7.24
CA ARG A 256 4.73 -6.46 -7.81
C ARG A 256 4.73 -7.53 -6.74
N GLY A 257 5.57 -7.39 -5.74
CA GLY A 257 5.60 -8.29 -4.58
C GLY A 257 4.33 -8.21 -3.76
N ASP A 258 3.81 -7.00 -3.53
CA ASP A 258 2.56 -6.76 -2.82
C ASP A 258 1.40 -7.54 -3.45
N VAL A 259 1.28 -7.42 -4.78
CA VAL A 259 0.28 -8.13 -5.57
C VAL A 259 0.46 -9.64 -5.44
N ALA A 260 1.69 -10.14 -5.58
CA ALA A 260 1.96 -11.56 -5.47
C ALA A 260 1.54 -12.11 -4.10
N ARG A 261 1.92 -11.43 -3.00
CA ARG A 261 1.56 -11.83 -1.63
C ARG A 261 0.06 -11.74 -1.36
N ALA A 262 -0.64 -10.76 -1.94
CA ALA A 262 -2.09 -10.66 -1.85
C ALA A 262 -2.78 -11.81 -2.60
N ILE A 263 -2.33 -12.16 -3.80
CA ILE A 263 -2.86 -13.29 -4.59
C ILE A 263 -2.62 -14.62 -3.87
N PHE A 264 -1.43 -14.85 -3.34
CA PHE A 264 -1.12 -16.07 -2.58
C PHE A 264 -1.98 -16.20 -1.32
N TYR A 265 -2.22 -15.09 -0.62
CA TYR A 265 -3.14 -15.06 0.51
C TYR A 265 -4.54 -15.51 0.09
N MET A 266 -5.11 -14.92 -0.95
CA MET A 266 -6.45 -15.24 -1.44
C MET A 266 -6.58 -16.72 -1.82
N ALA A 267 -5.57 -17.29 -2.48
CA ALA A 267 -5.54 -18.69 -2.89
C ALA A 267 -5.43 -19.69 -1.72
N ILE A 268 -5.02 -19.23 -0.53
CA ILE A 268 -5.05 -20.05 0.70
C ILE A 268 -6.33 -19.76 1.49
N ARG A 269 -6.69 -18.49 1.61
CA ARG A 269 -7.83 -18.04 2.43
C ARG A 269 -9.15 -18.65 1.96
N TYR A 270 -9.34 -18.76 0.64
CA TYR A 270 -10.60 -19.22 0.02
C TYR A 270 -10.38 -20.50 -0.78
N THR A 271 -11.11 -21.55 -0.41
CA THR A 271 -10.94 -22.91 -0.96
C THR A 271 -11.15 -23.00 -2.47
N SER A 272 -12.02 -22.14 -3.02
CA SER A 272 -12.35 -22.12 -4.45
C SER A 272 -11.38 -21.31 -5.31
N LEU A 273 -10.41 -20.59 -4.70
CA LEU A 273 -9.47 -19.74 -5.42
C LEU A 273 -8.11 -20.42 -5.60
N ASN A 274 -7.53 -20.25 -6.78
CA ASN A 274 -6.24 -20.83 -7.16
C ASN A 274 -5.38 -19.85 -7.94
N VAL A 275 -4.07 -20.04 -7.85
CA VAL A 275 -3.07 -19.42 -8.73
C VAL A 275 -2.55 -20.48 -9.68
N VAL A 276 -2.53 -20.17 -10.97
CA VAL A 276 -2.14 -21.12 -12.02
C VAL A 276 -1.08 -20.52 -12.95
N ASN A 277 -0.36 -21.37 -13.70
CA ASN A 277 0.57 -20.90 -14.71
C ASN A 277 -0.15 -20.35 -15.94
N GLY A 278 0.45 -19.36 -16.59
CA GLY A 278 -0.05 -18.70 -17.78
C GLY A 278 -1.24 -17.75 -17.49
N ASP A 279 -1.96 -17.41 -18.53
CA ASP A 279 -3.06 -16.43 -18.50
C ASP A 279 -4.42 -17.14 -18.66
N PRO A 280 -4.98 -17.74 -17.59
CA PRO A 280 -6.28 -18.39 -17.68
C PRO A 280 -7.36 -17.39 -18.08
N ALA A 281 -8.33 -17.85 -18.87
CA ALA A 281 -9.53 -17.06 -19.13
C ALA A 281 -10.27 -16.70 -17.82
N SER A 282 -11.02 -15.61 -17.83
CA SER A 282 -11.80 -15.18 -16.65
C SER A 282 -13.01 -16.10 -16.36
N SER A 283 -13.34 -17.00 -17.29
CA SER A 283 -14.33 -18.06 -17.12
C SER A 283 -13.71 -19.39 -17.55
N PRO A 284 -13.75 -20.46 -16.72
CA PRO A 284 -14.38 -20.51 -15.40
C PRO A 284 -13.70 -19.63 -14.36
N THR A 285 -14.44 -19.25 -13.32
CA THR A 285 -13.93 -18.45 -12.19
C THR A 285 -13.00 -19.26 -11.27
N GLY A 286 -12.40 -18.60 -10.30
CA GLY A 286 -11.53 -19.24 -9.29
C GLY A 286 -10.09 -19.39 -9.72
N GLN A 287 -9.66 -18.83 -10.86
CA GLN A 287 -8.28 -18.92 -11.35
C GLN A 287 -7.72 -17.55 -11.73
N ILE A 288 -6.47 -17.31 -11.38
CA ILE A 288 -5.68 -16.15 -11.82
C ILE A 288 -4.24 -16.59 -12.10
N GLY A 289 -3.59 -15.98 -13.06
CA GLY A 289 -2.19 -16.21 -13.40
C GLY A 289 -1.35 -14.92 -13.33
N ASP A 290 -0.08 -14.99 -13.63
CA ASP A 290 0.74 -16.17 -13.90
C ASP A 290 1.55 -16.56 -12.65
N LEU A 291 1.45 -17.82 -12.21
CA LEU A 291 2.15 -18.29 -11.00
C LEU A 291 3.67 -18.08 -11.07
N ALA A 292 4.30 -18.41 -12.20
CA ALA A 292 5.76 -18.27 -12.32
C ALA A 292 6.19 -16.81 -12.18
N THR A 293 5.45 -15.89 -12.78
CA THR A 293 5.68 -14.45 -12.66
C THR A 293 5.49 -13.97 -11.22
N LEU A 294 4.40 -14.39 -10.55
CA LEU A 294 4.13 -13.99 -9.17
C LEU A 294 5.18 -14.52 -8.19
N LEU A 295 5.71 -15.72 -8.39
CA LEU A 295 6.84 -16.24 -7.60
C LEU A 295 8.11 -15.40 -7.80
N ALA A 296 8.40 -15.01 -9.03
CA ALA A 296 9.52 -14.13 -9.33
C ALA A 296 9.33 -12.75 -8.70
N TRP A 297 8.13 -12.17 -8.76
CA TRP A 297 7.81 -10.87 -8.18
C TRP A 297 7.94 -10.86 -6.66
N ASN A 298 7.49 -11.90 -5.96
CA ASN A 298 7.68 -12.03 -4.53
C ASN A 298 9.17 -12.01 -4.10
N THR A 299 10.06 -12.46 -4.98
CA THR A 299 11.52 -12.48 -4.72
C THR A 299 12.17 -11.14 -5.07
N LEU A 300 11.74 -10.51 -6.17
CA LEU A 300 12.34 -9.27 -6.70
C LEU A 300 11.89 -8.03 -5.93
N ASP A 301 10.70 -8.09 -5.36
CA ASP A 301 10.08 -7.04 -4.57
C ASP A 301 9.72 -7.60 -3.17
N PRO A 302 10.67 -7.60 -2.22
CA PRO A 302 10.48 -8.16 -0.90
C PRO A 302 9.47 -7.35 -0.07
N ALA A 303 8.78 -8.02 0.87
CA ALA A 303 7.86 -7.36 1.79
C ALA A 303 8.59 -6.28 2.60
N ASP A 304 8.11 -5.06 2.50
CA ASP A 304 8.66 -3.87 3.12
C ASP A 304 7.87 -3.41 4.36
N ASP A 305 8.29 -2.28 4.94
CA ASP A 305 7.61 -1.71 6.11
C ASP A 305 6.23 -1.15 5.78
N PHE A 306 5.97 -0.73 4.55
CA PHE A 306 4.65 -0.30 4.12
C PHE A 306 3.66 -1.47 4.15
N GLU A 307 4.03 -2.63 3.59
CA GLU A 307 3.20 -3.83 3.68
C GLU A 307 3.06 -4.34 5.12
N MET A 308 4.13 -4.25 5.93
CA MET A 308 4.06 -4.64 7.35
C MET A 308 3.07 -3.78 8.12
N ASN A 309 3.09 -2.45 7.91
CA ASN A 309 2.09 -1.55 8.48
C ASN A 309 0.67 -1.92 8.01
N ARG A 310 0.51 -2.15 6.72
CA ARG A 310 -0.75 -2.59 6.14
C ARG A 310 -1.27 -3.87 6.82
N ASN A 311 -0.41 -4.88 7.00
CA ASN A 311 -0.75 -6.13 7.66
C ASN A 311 -1.17 -5.92 9.13
N ASN A 312 -0.54 -4.99 9.83
CA ASN A 312 -0.91 -4.60 11.20
C ASN A 312 -2.29 -3.92 11.25
N VAL A 313 -2.54 -2.97 10.35
CA VAL A 313 -3.83 -2.25 10.27
C VAL A 313 -4.97 -3.22 9.96
N ILE A 314 -4.81 -4.07 8.96
CA ILE A 314 -5.85 -5.03 8.57
C ILE A 314 -6.12 -6.03 9.69
N TYR A 315 -5.09 -6.44 10.45
CA TYR A 315 -5.30 -7.29 11.61
C TYR A 315 -6.26 -6.67 12.63
N ASN A 316 -6.19 -5.37 12.88
CA ASN A 316 -7.11 -4.69 13.80
C ASN A 316 -8.57 -4.75 13.31
N TRP A 317 -8.77 -4.75 11.99
CA TRP A 317 -10.09 -4.83 11.37
C TRP A 317 -10.61 -6.26 11.20
N GLN A 318 -9.78 -7.17 10.67
CA GLN A 318 -10.19 -8.53 10.24
C GLN A 318 -9.76 -9.64 11.19
N MET A 319 -8.88 -9.37 12.15
CA MET A 319 -8.33 -10.36 13.12
C MET A 319 -7.55 -11.50 12.46
N ASN A 320 -7.08 -11.29 11.21
CA ASN A 320 -6.13 -12.16 10.55
C ASN A 320 -4.99 -11.36 9.91
N ARG A 321 -3.91 -12.05 9.58
CA ARG A 321 -2.71 -11.48 8.96
C ARG A 321 -2.44 -12.19 7.65
N ASN A 322 -1.83 -11.50 6.70
CA ASN A 322 -1.26 -12.16 5.54
C ASN A 322 0.10 -12.80 5.92
N PRO A 323 0.18 -14.14 5.97
CA PRO A 323 1.41 -14.83 6.38
C PRO A 323 2.57 -14.63 5.40
N PHE A 324 2.28 -14.28 4.15
CA PHE A 324 3.28 -14.05 3.12
C PHE A 324 3.93 -12.67 3.20
N ILE A 325 3.37 -11.76 4.00
CA ILE A 325 4.02 -10.50 4.41
C ILE A 325 4.88 -10.78 5.65
N ASP A 326 4.35 -11.51 6.63
CA ASP A 326 5.09 -11.81 7.87
C ASP A 326 6.28 -12.74 7.64
N TYR A 327 6.12 -13.71 6.72
CA TYR A 327 7.13 -14.70 6.33
C TYR A 327 7.15 -14.89 4.81
N PRO A 328 7.72 -13.97 4.01
CA PRO A 328 7.70 -14.05 2.54
C PRO A 328 8.32 -15.34 1.98
N ALA A 329 9.31 -15.92 2.66
CA ALA A 329 9.88 -17.21 2.29
C ALA A 329 8.85 -18.36 2.28
N LEU A 330 7.78 -18.24 3.06
CA LEU A 330 6.69 -19.24 3.13
C LEU A 330 6.03 -19.48 1.75
N VAL A 331 6.06 -18.49 0.87
CA VAL A 331 5.58 -18.62 -0.52
C VAL A 331 6.24 -19.81 -1.23
N ASN A 332 7.55 -20.00 -1.09
CA ASN A 332 8.25 -21.11 -1.73
C ASN A 332 7.87 -22.49 -1.17
N TYR A 333 7.49 -22.55 0.12
CA TYR A 333 7.04 -23.79 0.75
C TYR A 333 5.60 -24.17 0.40
N VAL A 334 4.81 -23.20 -0.10
CA VAL A 334 3.40 -23.42 -0.45
C VAL A 334 3.16 -23.47 -1.94
N PHE A 335 3.84 -22.64 -2.73
CA PHE A 335 3.61 -22.46 -4.16
C PHE A 335 4.87 -22.69 -5.02
N GLY A 336 6.06 -22.66 -4.42
CA GLY A 336 7.34 -22.72 -5.14
C GLY A 336 8.03 -24.08 -5.05
N ASN A 337 9.36 -24.05 -5.17
CA ASN A 337 10.20 -25.23 -5.26
C ASN A 337 10.45 -25.97 -3.94
N LEU A 338 10.00 -25.44 -2.79
CA LEU A 338 10.15 -26.03 -1.47
C LEU A 338 8.86 -26.65 -0.93
N THR A 339 7.87 -26.93 -1.77
CA THR A 339 6.53 -27.43 -1.34
C THR A 339 6.55 -28.72 -0.53
N ASN A 340 7.57 -29.55 -0.69
CA ASN A 340 7.75 -30.80 0.09
C ASN A 340 8.73 -30.64 1.27
N SER A 341 9.32 -29.46 1.44
CA SER A 341 10.26 -29.20 2.52
C SER A 341 9.53 -28.80 3.79
N THR A 342 10.10 -29.16 4.94
CA THR A 342 9.55 -28.84 6.25
C THR A 342 9.77 -27.38 6.56
N TRP A 343 8.70 -26.67 6.93
CA TRP A 343 8.74 -25.30 7.41
C TRP A 343 9.28 -25.21 8.84
N ASN A 344 10.23 -24.28 9.05
CA ASN A 344 10.73 -23.89 10.37
C ASN A 344 10.93 -22.38 10.39
N ALA A 345 10.17 -21.68 11.22
CA ALA A 345 10.21 -20.21 11.28
C ALA A 345 11.58 -19.67 11.70
N ALA A 346 12.30 -20.36 12.59
CA ALA A 346 13.63 -19.96 13.03
C ALA A 346 14.67 -19.96 11.91
N LEU A 347 14.50 -20.80 10.89
CA LEU A 347 15.38 -20.82 9.70
C LEU A 347 15.00 -19.73 8.69
N SER A 348 13.75 -19.26 8.73
CA SER A 348 13.26 -18.23 7.79
C SER A 348 13.46 -16.80 8.30
N THR A 349 13.56 -16.60 9.63
CA THR A 349 13.79 -15.27 10.21
C THR A 349 15.25 -14.81 10.11
N ALA A 350 16.20 -15.73 9.92
CA ALA A 350 17.60 -15.39 9.76
C ALA A 350 17.88 -14.61 8.45
N ASP A 351 17.08 -14.83 7.40
CA ASP A 351 17.30 -14.18 6.10
C ASP A 351 16.64 -12.79 5.96
N PHE A 352 15.64 -12.45 6.77
CA PHE A 352 14.87 -11.20 6.61
C PHE A 352 15.32 -10.05 7.51
N ASN A 353 16.11 -10.29 8.54
CA ASN A 353 16.70 -9.23 9.37
C ASN A 353 18.11 -8.81 8.91
N GLN A 354 18.65 -9.40 7.85
CA GLN A 354 19.87 -8.88 7.26
C GLN A 354 19.49 -7.75 6.31
N LYS A 355 19.55 -6.51 6.79
CA LYS A 355 19.70 -5.35 5.90
C LYS A 355 20.87 -5.66 4.97
N THR A 356 20.57 -5.96 3.71
CA THR A 356 21.65 -6.13 2.73
C THR A 356 22.16 -4.75 2.37
N PRO A 357 23.43 -4.44 2.69
CA PRO A 357 23.99 -3.14 2.36
C PRO A 357 23.79 -2.83 0.88
N THR A 358 23.38 -1.61 0.56
CA THR A 358 23.26 -1.11 -0.81
C THR A 358 24.33 -0.09 -1.12
N ILE A 359 24.77 -0.03 -2.38
CA ILE A 359 25.82 0.89 -2.87
C ILE A 359 25.22 1.73 -3.98
N PHE A 360 25.27 3.04 -3.84
CA PHE A 360 24.74 3.95 -4.83
C PHE A 360 25.56 5.25 -4.93
N PRO A 361 25.56 5.94 -6.08
CA PRO A 361 25.05 5.46 -7.35
C PRO A 361 25.83 4.25 -7.88
N ASN A 362 25.20 3.44 -8.71
CA ASN A 362 25.87 2.35 -9.44
C ASN A 362 25.19 2.20 -10.81
N PRO A 363 25.81 2.65 -11.92
CA PRO A 363 27.21 3.09 -12.07
C PRO A 363 27.57 4.34 -11.26
N ALA A 364 28.83 4.43 -10.87
CA ALA A 364 29.41 5.55 -10.14
C ALA A 364 30.57 6.18 -10.93
N LYS A 365 30.88 7.46 -10.65
CA LYS A 365 32.09 8.11 -11.16
C LYS A 365 33.21 8.02 -10.13
N ASN A 366 33.23 8.93 -9.20
CA ASN A 366 34.31 9.04 -8.18
C ASN A 366 33.80 8.91 -6.75
N GLN A 367 32.50 8.72 -6.56
CA GLN A 367 31.92 8.68 -5.23
C GLN A 367 30.79 7.66 -5.16
N ILE A 368 30.71 6.94 -4.04
CA ILE A 368 29.61 6.05 -3.68
C ILE A 368 29.13 6.37 -2.27
N ALA A 369 27.86 6.10 -2.01
CA ALA A 369 27.29 6.03 -0.67
C ALA A 369 26.87 4.58 -0.37
N ILE A 370 26.86 4.24 0.92
CA ILE A 370 26.47 2.93 1.41
C ILE A 370 25.35 3.11 2.41
N SER A 371 24.27 2.36 2.23
CA SER A 371 23.15 2.31 3.19
C SER A 371 22.84 0.88 3.60
N GLY A 372 22.05 0.72 4.67
CA GLY A 372 21.65 -0.60 5.18
C GLY A 372 22.69 -1.28 6.06
N LEU A 373 23.63 -0.52 6.66
CA LEU A 373 24.56 -1.01 7.67
C LEU A 373 24.03 -0.71 9.07
N ASP A 374 23.97 -1.71 9.93
CA ASP A 374 23.54 -1.56 11.33
C ASP A 374 24.72 -1.30 12.28
N GLN A 375 25.95 -1.56 11.82
CA GLN A 375 27.17 -1.43 12.60
C GLN A 375 28.38 -1.12 11.72
N LEU A 376 29.50 -0.74 12.36
CA LEU A 376 30.77 -0.51 11.68
C LEU A 376 31.16 -1.76 10.88
N SER A 377 31.38 -1.59 9.59
CA SER A 377 31.64 -2.68 8.64
C SER A 377 32.93 -2.43 7.86
N ASN A 378 33.63 -3.50 7.51
CA ASN A 378 34.76 -3.45 6.62
C ASN A 378 34.30 -3.57 5.18
N LEU A 379 34.68 -2.61 4.32
CA LEU A 379 34.37 -2.57 2.90
C LEU A 379 35.66 -2.73 2.10
N GLU A 380 35.75 -3.82 1.37
CA GLU A 380 36.90 -4.13 0.50
C GLU A 380 36.48 -4.12 -0.96
N ILE A 381 37.26 -3.46 -1.81
CA ILE A 381 37.01 -3.41 -3.26
C ILE A 381 38.06 -4.23 -3.98
N TYR A 382 37.58 -5.10 -4.88
CA TYR A 382 38.41 -6.00 -5.67
C TYR A 382 38.17 -5.78 -7.17
N THR A 383 39.20 -5.98 -7.97
CA THR A 383 39.06 -6.16 -9.41
C THR A 383 38.35 -7.48 -9.70
N ILE A 384 37.85 -7.66 -10.91
CA ILE A 384 37.29 -8.95 -11.37
C ILE A 384 38.32 -10.11 -11.39
N SER A 385 39.62 -9.80 -11.38
CA SER A 385 40.68 -10.77 -11.24
C SER A 385 41.01 -11.14 -9.78
N GLY A 386 40.32 -10.55 -8.80
CA GLY A 386 40.46 -10.85 -7.38
C GLY A 386 41.53 -10.00 -6.66
N ALA A 387 42.17 -9.03 -7.32
CA ALA A 387 43.14 -8.14 -6.67
C ALA A 387 42.39 -7.09 -5.82
N LYS A 388 42.76 -6.96 -4.53
CA LYS A 388 42.20 -5.92 -3.66
C LYS A 388 42.80 -4.56 -4.01
N VAL A 389 41.93 -3.58 -4.29
CA VAL A 389 42.32 -2.23 -4.73
C VAL A 389 41.98 -1.13 -3.70
N ALA A 390 41.08 -1.39 -2.78
CA ALA A 390 40.73 -0.44 -1.71
C ALA A 390 40.17 -1.14 -0.48
N ASN A 391 40.24 -0.48 0.66
CA ASN A 391 39.67 -0.94 1.94
C ASN A 391 39.24 0.28 2.76
N TYR A 392 37.99 0.23 3.29
CA TYR A 392 37.37 1.29 4.10
C TYR A 392 36.66 0.70 5.31
N LEU A 393 36.61 1.47 6.40
CA LEU A 393 35.67 1.24 7.48
C LEU A 393 34.47 2.16 7.29
N VAL A 394 33.27 1.60 7.26
CA VAL A 394 32.04 2.30 6.89
C VAL A 394 30.94 2.08 7.91
N LEU A 395 30.15 3.12 8.12
CA LEU A 395 28.87 3.10 8.83
C LEU A 395 27.74 3.34 7.84
N ASN A 396 26.49 3.19 8.29
CA ASN A 396 25.33 3.53 7.48
C ASN A 396 25.42 4.98 6.95
N GLU A 397 25.04 5.18 5.69
CA GLU A 397 25.10 6.47 4.99
C GLU A 397 26.51 7.08 4.82
N SER A 398 27.56 6.26 4.98
CA SER A 398 28.91 6.71 4.66
C SER A 398 29.07 7.04 3.18
N GLN A 399 29.64 8.21 2.88
CA GLN A 399 30.07 8.58 1.54
C GLN A 399 31.56 8.28 1.39
N LEU A 400 31.94 7.68 0.29
CA LEU A 400 33.32 7.30 -0.01
C LEU A 400 33.75 7.88 -1.36
N ASP A 401 34.87 8.61 -1.34
CA ASP A 401 35.55 9.03 -2.55
C ASP A 401 36.38 7.86 -3.10
N LEU A 402 36.17 7.54 -4.36
CA LEU A 402 36.84 6.46 -5.04
C LEU A 402 37.78 7.03 -6.12
N ASN A 403 39.03 6.64 -6.08
CA ASN A 403 40.00 6.94 -7.15
C ASN A 403 40.34 5.65 -7.87
N LEU A 404 39.36 5.12 -8.63
CA LEU A 404 39.46 3.86 -9.37
C LEU A 404 39.28 4.11 -10.86
N PRO A 405 40.04 3.47 -11.75
CA PRO A 405 39.79 3.50 -13.18
C PRO A 405 38.39 2.99 -13.56
N SER A 406 37.87 3.46 -14.69
CA SER A 406 36.63 2.93 -15.25
C SER A 406 36.69 1.40 -15.42
N GLY A 407 35.68 0.72 -14.94
CA GLY A 407 35.66 -0.75 -14.94
C GLY A 407 34.62 -1.37 -14.02
N ILE A 408 34.66 -2.70 -13.94
CA ILE A 408 33.78 -3.49 -13.06
C ILE A 408 34.62 -3.97 -11.86
N TYR A 409 34.05 -3.77 -10.68
CA TYR A 409 34.64 -4.15 -9.40
C TYR A 409 33.66 -4.99 -8.58
N LEU A 410 34.21 -5.77 -7.64
CA LEU A 410 33.48 -6.49 -6.61
C LEU A 410 33.72 -5.79 -5.27
N VAL A 411 32.66 -5.37 -4.60
CA VAL A 411 32.71 -4.76 -3.29
C VAL A 411 32.23 -5.77 -2.27
N LYS A 412 33.15 -6.22 -1.41
CA LYS A 412 32.85 -7.10 -0.27
C LYS A 412 32.65 -6.24 0.98
N ILE A 413 31.48 -6.38 1.61
CA ILE A 413 31.15 -5.72 2.87
C ILE A 413 31.05 -6.80 3.94
N THR A 414 31.79 -6.63 5.03
CA THR A 414 31.84 -7.60 6.13
C THR A 414 31.67 -6.89 7.47
N SER A 415 30.76 -7.38 8.29
CA SER A 415 30.62 -7.04 9.71
C SER A 415 30.56 -8.33 10.53
N ASP A 416 30.36 -8.22 11.83
CA ASP A 416 30.23 -9.41 12.71
C ASP A 416 29.04 -10.29 12.34
N THR A 417 28.02 -9.72 11.71
CA THR A 417 26.74 -10.38 11.40
C THR A 417 26.47 -10.55 9.90
N VAL A 418 27.16 -9.79 9.04
CA VAL A 418 26.88 -9.75 7.59
C VAL A 418 28.19 -9.91 6.80
N SER A 419 28.15 -10.76 5.77
CA SER A 419 29.15 -10.79 4.70
C SER A 419 28.43 -10.83 3.35
N THR A 420 28.57 -9.78 2.55
CA THR A 420 27.94 -9.69 1.23
C THR A 420 28.92 -9.14 0.19
N THR A 421 28.69 -9.51 -1.06
CA THR A 421 29.48 -9.00 -2.20
C THR A 421 28.55 -8.38 -3.24
N LYS A 422 28.84 -7.15 -3.64
CA LYS A 422 28.09 -6.39 -4.64
C LYS A 422 28.97 -6.06 -5.84
N LYS A 423 28.35 -5.98 -7.02
CA LYS A 423 29.01 -5.43 -8.21
C LYS A 423 28.96 -3.91 -8.17
N LEU A 424 30.09 -3.27 -8.47
CA LEU A 424 30.22 -1.83 -8.65
C LEU A 424 30.75 -1.55 -10.06
N ILE A 425 30.14 -0.61 -10.75
CA ILE A 425 30.59 -0.13 -12.06
C ILE A 425 31.10 1.30 -11.87
N ILE A 426 32.36 1.56 -12.30
CA ILE A 426 32.95 2.90 -12.35
C ILE A 426 32.98 3.35 -13.81
N GLU A 427 32.46 4.57 -14.09
CA GLU A 427 32.43 5.22 -15.40
C GLU A 427 33.49 6.31 -15.53
#